data_12cb7a67e113cee4ed6d642fdf55dc76
#
_entry.id   12cb7a67e113cee4ed6d642fdf55dc76
#
_cell.length_a   1.000
_cell.length_b   1.000
_cell.length_c   1.000
_cell.angle_alpha   90.00
_cell.angle_beta   90.00
_cell.angle_gamma   90.00
#
_symmetry.space_group_name_H-M   'P 1'
#
loop_
_entity.id
_entity.type
_entity.pdbx_description
1 polymer ?
#
loop_
_entity_poly.entity_id
_entity_poly.type
_entity_poly.pdbx_seq_one_letter_code
_entity_poly.pdbx_strand_id
1 'polypeptide(L)'
;SMKKASSSISVLVVEPGKHPYQKEIPATLEAMQGLVGGLIEVVYPWPDSPAVLICNEEGKINGLPLNRYVPSIQDVICGTFFVCDGSEEEFQTLPDEDMKKIQEQFHSPEYFWNQYGTLFIHRCRPDEYDKLMAKHR
;
A
#
# COMPACT_ATOMS: atom_id res chain seq x y z
N SER A 1 6.04 -28.70 0.57
CA SER A 1 7.02 -28.91 1.63
C SER A 1 6.60 -28.22 2.91
N MET A 2 6.83 -28.85 4.02
CA MET A 2 6.46 -28.33 5.32
C MET A 2 7.16 -27.02 5.67
N LYS A 3 8.38 -26.82 5.21
CA LYS A 3 9.09 -25.59 5.51
C LYS A 3 8.44 -24.34 4.90
N LYS A 4 7.65 -24.49 3.86
CA LYS A 4 6.96 -23.35 3.27
C LYS A 4 5.78 -22.88 4.11
N ALA A 5 5.20 -23.78 4.89
CA ALA A 5 4.09 -23.43 5.76
C ALA A 5 4.49 -22.46 6.87
N SER A 6 5.81 -22.44 7.22
CA SER A 6 6.31 -21.55 8.26
C SER A 6 7.07 -20.35 7.69
N SER A 7 7.05 -20.19 6.37
CA SER A 7 7.75 -19.07 5.75
C SER A 7 7.07 -17.74 6.09
N SER A 8 7.89 -16.74 6.27
CA SER A 8 7.39 -15.37 6.43
C SER A 8 8.20 -14.44 5.54
N ILE A 9 7.62 -13.30 5.24
CA ILE A 9 8.28 -12.27 4.45
C ILE A 9 8.07 -10.92 5.12
N SER A 10 9.02 -10.01 4.90
CA SER A 10 8.88 -8.63 5.35
C SER A 10 8.28 -7.81 4.22
N VAL A 11 7.21 -7.11 4.52
CA VAL A 11 6.53 -6.27 3.55
C VAL A 11 6.48 -4.84 4.05
N LEU A 12 6.33 -3.90 3.12
CA LEU A 12 6.12 -2.50 3.47
C LEU A 12 4.62 -2.22 3.48
N VAL A 13 4.08 -1.92 4.65
CA VAL A 13 2.66 -1.64 4.81
C VAL A 13 2.42 -0.15 4.74
N VAL A 14 1.41 0.26 3.97
CA VAL A 14 1.02 1.65 3.82
C VAL A 14 -0.46 1.77 4.16
N GLU A 15 -0.74 2.46 5.26
CA GLU A 15 -2.11 2.70 5.72
C GLU A 15 -2.51 4.16 5.46
N PRO A 16 -3.80 4.43 5.21
CA PRO A 16 -4.22 5.82 5.05
C PRO A 16 -3.84 6.66 6.26
N GLY A 17 -3.26 7.82 6.01
CA GLY A 17 -2.93 8.77 7.05
C GLY A 17 -1.71 8.46 7.90
N LYS A 18 -0.96 7.43 7.58
CA LYS A 18 0.18 7.01 8.40
C LYS A 18 1.45 6.92 7.57
N HIS A 19 2.59 7.00 8.27
CA HIS A 19 3.87 6.67 7.64
C HIS A 19 3.90 5.17 7.33
N PRO A 20 4.55 4.78 6.23
CA PRO A 20 4.72 3.36 5.94
C PRO A 20 5.61 2.68 6.98
N TYR A 21 5.40 1.40 7.19
CA TYR A 21 6.20 0.64 8.12
C TYR A 21 6.41 -0.78 7.60
N GLN A 22 7.51 -1.38 8.04
CA GLN A 22 7.82 -2.76 7.67
C GLN A 22 7.14 -3.71 8.65
N LYS A 23 6.63 -4.80 8.11
CA LYS A 23 5.95 -5.80 8.92
C LYS A 23 6.27 -7.19 8.37
N GLU A 24 6.52 -8.12 9.28
CA GLU A 24 6.70 -9.51 8.91
C GLU A 24 5.36 -10.20 8.93
N ILE A 25 5.03 -10.89 7.84
CA ILE A 25 3.76 -11.61 7.72
C ILE A 25 4.02 -13.03 7.21
N PRO A 26 3.15 -13.98 7.54
CA PRO A 26 3.21 -15.29 6.89
C PRO A 26 3.07 -15.12 5.38
N ALA A 27 3.83 -15.92 4.63
CA ALA A 27 3.78 -15.86 3.17
C ALA A 27 2.60 -16.66 2.65
N THR A 28 1.39 -16.31 3.09
CA THR A 28 0.16 -17.01 2.73
C THR A 28 -0.85 -16.04 2.13
N LEU A 29 -1.69 -16.54 1.26
CA LEU A 29 -2.77 -15.74 0.69
C LEU A 29 -3.69 -15.19 1.78
N GLU A 30 -3.97 -16.01 2.78
CA GLU A 30 -4.84 -15.65 3.89
C GLU A 30 -4.31 -14.42 4.65
N ALA A 31 -3.00 -14.41 4.95
CA ALA A 31 -2.38 -13.27 5.64
C ALA A 31 -2.45 -12.01 4.77
N MET A 32 -2.24 -12.16 3.47
CA MET A 32 -2.27 -11.02 2.55
C MET A 32 -3.68 -10.46 2.41
N GLN A 33 -4.66 -11.32 2.30
CA GLN A 33 -6.06 -10.89 2.24
C GLN A 33 -6.47 -10.20 3.54
N GLY A 34 -6.02 -10.72 4.68
CA GLY A 34 -6.30 -10.09 5.96
C GLY A 34 -5.72 -8.68 6.05
N LEU A 35 -4.54 -8.49 5.48
CA LEU A 35 -3.87 -7.19 5.54
C LEU A 35 -4.59 -6.12 4.70
N VAL A 36 -5.09 -6.48 3.52
CA VAL A 36 -5.78 -5.52 2.66
C VAL A 36 -7.30 -5.52 2.87
N GLY A 37 -7.81 -6.46 3.64
CA GLY A 37 -9.23 -6.50 3.99
C GLY A 37 -10.14 -7.12 2.94
N GLY A 38 -9.61 -7.97 2.07
CA GLY A 38 -10.40 -8.64 1.03
C GLY A 38 -9.53 -9.31 0.00
N LEU A 39 -10.10 -9.62 -1.15
CA LEU A 39 -9.35 -10.23 -2.25
C LEU A 39 -8.23 -9.30 -2.70
N ILE A 40 -7.11 -9.88 -3.05
CA ILE A 40 -5.93 -9.09 -3.43
C ILE A 40 -5.89 -8.85 -4.94
N GLU A 41 -5.34 -7.68 -5.28
CA GLU A 41 -4.99 -7.33 -6.65
C GLU A 41 -3.50 -6.98 -6.66
N VAL A 42 -2.78 -7.44 -7.67
CA VAL A 42 -1.35 -7.15 -7.83
C VAL A 42 -1.19 -6.08 -8.88
N VAL A 43 -0.47 -5.02 -8.53
CA VAL A 43 -0.21 -3.89 -9.41
C VAL A 43 1.30 -3.73 -9.56
N TYR A 44 1.73 -3.25 -10.73
CA TYR A 44 3.15 -3.19 -11.09
C TYR A 44 3.58 -1.75 -11.40
N PRO A 45 3.69 -0.88 -10.38
CA PRO A 45 4.01 0.53 -10.62
C PRO A 45 5.45 0.81 -11.02
N TRP A 46 6.37 -0.14 -10.77
CA TRP A 46 7.81 0.07 -10.94
C TRP A 46 8.37 -0.99 -11.87
N PRO A 47 8.31 -0.76 -13.21
CA PRO A 47 8.69 -1.81 -14.18
C PRO A 47 10.14 -2.24 -14.10
N ASP A 48 11.03 -1.40 -13.56
CA ASP A 48 12.45 -1.74 -13.46
C ASP A 48 12.82 -2.31 -12.08
N SER A 49 11.83 -2.61 -11.26
CA SER A 49 12.04 -3.13 -9.91
C SER A 49 11.30 -4.46 -9.76
N PRO A 50 11.78 -5.36 -8.88
CA PRO A 50 11.01 -6.56 -8.55
C PRO A 50 9.79 -6.27 -7.70
N ALA A 51 9.63 -5.03 -7.23
CA ALA A 51 8.55 -4.66 -6.33
C ALA A 51 7.20 -4.72 -7.01
N VAL A 52 6.22 -5.24 -6.26
CA VAL A 52 4.82 -5.20 -6.66
C VAL A 52 4.00 -4.62 -5.51
N LEU A 53 2.89 -3.99 -5.86
CA LEU A 53 1.97 -3.39 -4.90
C LEU A 53 0.74 -4.29 -4.81
N ILE A 54 0.39 -4.69 -3.59
CA ILE A 54 -0.75 -5.57 -3.33
C ILE A 54 -1.82 -4.77 -2.63
N CYS A 55 -3.00 -4.68 -3.21
CA CYS A 55 -4.09 -3.88 -2.66
C CYS A 55 -5.40 -4.68 -2.69
N ASN A 56 -6.44 -4.09 -2.13
CA ASN A 56 -7.77 -4.68 -2.15
C ASN A 56 -8.34 -4.55 -3.57
N GLU A 57 -8.77 -5.64 -4.14
CA GLU A 57 -9.30 -5.68 -5.51
C GLU A 57 -10.51 -4.77 -5.69
N GLU A 58 -11.30 -4.58 -4.64
CA GLU A 58 -12.53 -3.81 -4.71
C GLU A 58 -12.52 -2.58 -3.79
N GLY A 59 -11.33 -2.06 -3.50
CA GLY A 59 -11.20 -0.95 -2.55
C GLY A 59 -12.04 0.27 -2.91
N LYS A 60 -12.06 0.65 -4.18
CA LYS A 60 -12.83 1.81 -4.63
C LYS A 60 -14.33 1.55 -4.54
N ILE A 61 -14.76 0.37 -4.98
CA ILE A 61 -16.17 -0.01 -4.97
C ILE A 61 -16.70 -0.07 -3.54
N ASN A 62 -15.88 -0.59 -2.63
CA ASN A 62 -16.27 -0.73 -1.23
C ASN A 62 -16.10 0.55 -0.41
N GLY A 63 -15.65 1.64 -1.04
CA GLY A 63 -15.52 2.92 -0.37
C GLY A 63 -14.42 2.97 0.66
N LEU A 64 -13.36 2.19 0.48
CA LEU A 64 -12.22 2.26 1.39
C LEU A 64 -11.54 3.62 1.27
N PRO A 65 -10.93 4.13 2.35
CA PRO A 65 -10.31 5.45 2.31
C PRO A 65 -9.25 5.58 1.23
N LEU A 66 -9.21 6.73 0.57
CA LEU A 66 -8.15 7.04 -0.37
C LEU A 66 -6.83 7.10 0.40
N ASN A 67 -5.80 6.43 -0.11
CA ASN A 67 -4.56 6.25 0.63
C ASN A 67 -3.38 6.97 0.01
N ARG A 68 -3.00 6.59 -1.18
CA ARG A 68 -1.86 7.20 -1.90
C ARG A 68 -2.13 7.25 -3.38
N TYR A 69 -1.76 8.37 -3.99
CA TYR A 69 -1.69 8.48 -5.44
C TYR A 69 -0.38 7.85 -5.92
N VAL A 70 -0.46 7.02 -6.95
CA VAL A 70 0.71 6.35 -7.52
C VAL A 70 0.91 6.87 -8.95
N PRO A 71 1.85 7.81 -9.13
CA PRO A 71 1.98 8.52 -10.42
C PRO A 71 2.20 7.63 -11.63
N SER A 72 3.02 6.58 -11.48
CA SER A 72 3.39 5.73 -12.62
C SER A 72 2.20 4.99 -13.23
N ILE A 73 1.14 4.77 -12.46
CA ILE A 73 -0.08 4.14 -12.97
C ILE A 73 -1.25 5.12 -12.98
N GLN A 74 -0.99 6.38 -12.63
CA GLN A 74 -1.99 7.46 -12.63
C GLN A 74 -3.28 7.06 -11.91
N ASP A 75 -3.13 6.47 -10.73
CA ASP A 75 -4.27 5.99 -9.97
C ASP A 75 -4.05 6.18 -8.48
N VAL A 76 -5.16 6.27 -7.74
CA VAL A 76 -5.17 6.34 -6.28
C VAL A 76 -5.48 4.95 -5.76
N ILE A 77 -4.65 4.46 -4.84
CA ILE A 77 -4.92 3.19 -4.17
C ILE A 77 -5.77 3.48 -2.93
N CYS A 78 -6.85 2.73 -2.78
CA CYS A 78 -7.79 2.88 -1.67
C CYS A 78 -7.60 1.76 -0.66
N GLY A 79 -7.62 2.12 0.62
CA GLY A 79 -7.41 1.17 1.71
C GLY A 79 -5.94 0.86 1.93
N THR A 80 -5.68 0.05 2.95
CA THR A 80 -4.32 -0.40 3.25
C THR A 80 -3.78 -1.24 2.11
N PHE A 81 -2.53 -0.99 1.72
CA PHE A 81 -1.85 -1.83 0.75
C PHE A 81 -0.46 -2.15 1.27
N PHE A 82 0.23 -3.06 0.60
CA PHE A 82 1.60 -3.36 0.97
C PHE A 82 2.42 -3.64 -0.29
N VAL A 83 3.74 -3.57 -0.14
CA VAL A 83 4.68 -3.75 -1.23
C VAL A 83 5.64 -4.88 -0.86
N CYS A 84 5.91 -5.76 -1.80
CA CYS A 84 6.83 -6.87 -1.64
C CYS A 84 7.48 -7.19 -2.99
N ASP A 85 8.34 -8.21 -3.00
CA ASP A 85 9.01 -8.66 -4.23
C ASP A 85 8.10 -9.65 -4.94
N GLY A 86 7.74 -9.36 -6.18
CA GLY A 86 6.92 -10.21 -7.02
C GLY A 86 7.65 -10.79 -8.21
N SER A 87 8.98 -10.79 -8.19
CA SER A 87 9.77 -11.27 -9.32
C SER A 87 9.85 -12.79 -9.42
N GLU A 88 9.54 -13.49 -8.31
CA GLU A 88 9.57 -14.94 -8.24
C GLU A 88 8.16 -15.50 -8.27
N GLU A 89 8.07 -16.81 -8.35
CA GLU A 89 6.78 -17.49 -8.35
C GLU A 89 5.98 -17.21 -7.07
N GLU A 90 6.67 -17.11 -5.95
CA GLU A 90 6.07 -16.74 -4.67
C GLU A 90 6.57 -15.36 -4.26
N PHE A 91 5.72 -14.61 -3.56
CA PHE A 91 6.11 -13.29 -3.07
C PHE A 91 7.24 -13.42 -2.05
N GLN A 92 8.17 -12.48 -2.11
CA GLN A 92 9.38 -12.46 -1.28
C GLN A 92 9.56 -11.09 -0.63
N THR A 93 10.47 -11.05 0.33
CA THR A 93 10.91 -9.79 0.94
C THR A 93 11.65 -8.95 -0.12
N LEU A 94 11.33 -7.67 -0.20
CA LEU A 94 12.04 -6.76 -1.11
C LEU A 94 13.52 -6.65 -0.73
N PRO A 95 14.39 -6.51 -1.74
CA PRO A 95 15.77 -6.09 -1.44
C PRO A 95 15.77 -4.77 -0.68
N ASP A 96 16.73 -4.60 0.23
CA ASP A 96 16.80 -3.43 1.10
C ASP A 96 16.78 -2.11 0.33
N GLU A 97 17.46 -2.06 -0.80
CA GLU A 97 17.53 -0.85 -1.61
C GLU A 97 16.16 -0.45 -2.14
N ASP A 98 15.40 -1.42 -2.64
CA ASP A 98 14.05 -1.17 -3.15
C ASP A 98 13.10 -0.80 -2.02
N MET A 99 13.21 -1.50 -0.90
CA MET A 99 12.40 -1.21 0.28
C MET A 99 12.58 0.24 0.71
N LYS A 100 13.82 0.70 0.76
CA LYS A 100 14.14 2.07 1.18
C LYS A 100 13.55 3.10 0.22
N LYS A 101 13.72 2.89 -1.07
CA LYS A 101 13.23 3.82 -2.08
C LYS A 101 11.71 3.93 -2.05
N ILE A 102 11.03 2.81 -1.91
CA ILE A 102 9.57 2.80 -1.92
C ILE A 102 9.04 3.35 -0.61
N GLN A 103 9.72 3.08 0.50
CA GLN A 103 9.36 3.68 1.78
C GLN A 103 9.45 5.22 1.71
N GLU A 104 10.47 5.74 1.06
CA GLU A 104 10.59 7.17 0.85
C GLU A 104 9.48 7.72 -0.04
N GLN A 105 9.13 6.99 -1.09
CA GLN A 105 8.04 7.41 -1.98
C GLN A 105 6.73 7.60 -1.23
N PHE A 106 6.40 6.69 -0.34
CA PHE A 106 5.13 6.70 0.38
C PHE A 106 5.23 7.31 1.79
N HIS A 107 6.34 7.96 2.11
CA HIS A 107 6.60 8.46 3.45
C HIS A 107 5.47 9.35 3.97
N SER A 108 5.02 10.30 3.17
CA SER A 108 4.02 11.27 3.61
C SER A 108 2.61 10.77 3.34
N PRO A 109 1.75 10.79 4.35
CA PRO A 109 0.32 10.62 4.11
C PRO A 109 -0.20 11.63 3.10
N GLU A 110 -1.30 11.29 2.46
CA GLU A 110 -1.94 12.15 1.49
C GLU A 110 -3.39 12.33 1.87
N TYR A 111 -3.82 13.60 1.97
CA TYR A 111 -5.20 13.96 2.22
C TYR A 111 -5.84 14.36 0.91
N PHE A 112 -7.01 13.80 0.62
CA PHE A 112 -7.69 13.97 -0.67
C PHE A 112 -9.00 14.71 -0.49
N TRP A 113 -9.31 15.62 -1.41
CA TRP A 113 -10.65 16.20 -1.47
C TRP A 113 -11.00 16.49 -2.91
N ASN A 114 -12.30 16.52 -3.19
CA ASN A 114 -12.82 16.81 -4.50
C ASN A 114 -13.42 18.23 -4.49
N GLN A 115 -13.05 19.01 -5.49
CA GLN A 115 -13.59 20.36 -5.62
C GLN A 115 -13.87 20.61 -7.09
N TYR A 116 -15.13 20.87 -7.38
CA TYR A 116 -15.60 21.12 -8.76
C TYR A 116 -15.21 19.97 -9.71
N GLY A 117 -15.31 18.75 -9.25
CA GLY A 117 -14.99 17.58 -10.05
C GLY A 117 -13.50 17.27 -10.19
N THR A 118 -12.63 18.06 -9.57
CA THR A 118 -11.19 17.83 -9.60
C THR A 118 -10.74 17.28 -8.26
N LEU A 119 -9.97 16.21 -8.32
CA LEU A 119 -9.39 15.61 -7.11
C LEU A 119 -8.10 16.35 -6.77
N PHE A 120 -8.03 16.86 -5.54
CA PHE A 120 -6.85 17.53 -5.01
C PHE A 120 -6.19 16.64 -3.98
N ILE A 121 -4.86 16.71 -3.92
CA ILE A 121 -4.05 15.89 -3.02
C ILE A 121 -3.13 16.81 -2.24
N HIS A 122 -3.16 16.68 -0.92
CA HIS A 122 -2.28 17.44 -0.02
C HIS A 122 -1.42 16.47 0.76
N ARG A 123 -0.11 16.52 0.54
CA ARG A 123 0.84 15.68 1.27
C ARG A 123 1.09 16.31 2.64
N CYS A 124 1.03 15.49 3.67
CA CYS A 124 1.05 16.02 5.03
C CYS A 124 1.68 15.02 6.01
N ARG A 125 1.81 15.47 7.25
CA ARG A 125 2.22 14.61 8.35
C ARG A 125 0.99 13.85 8.88
N PRO A 126 1.20 12.74 9.59
CA PRO A 126 0.07 11.98 10.17
C PRO A 126 -0.83 12.82 11.08
N ASP A 127 -0.25 13.70 11.91
CA ASP A 127 -1.05 14.54 12.81
C ASP A 127 -1.91 15.53 12.02
N GLU A 128 -1.38 16.08 10.96
CA GLU A 128 -2.13 17.00 10.10
C GLU A 128 -3.26 16.25 9.37
N TYR A 129 -2.96 15.06 8.87
CA TYR A 129 -3.97 14.22 8.24
C TYR A 129 -5.16 13.98 9.18
N ASP A 130 -4.87 13.62 10.44
CA ASP A 130 -5.90 13.35 11.41
C ASP A 130 -6.78 14.58 11.67
N LYS A 131 -6.14 15.75 11.73
CA LYS A 131 -6.87 17.01 11.95
C LYS A 131 -7.78 17.33 10.76
N LEU A 132 -7.28 17.14 9.54
CA LEU A 132 -8.07 17.37 8.33
C LEU A 132 -9.25 16.42 8.24
N MET A 133 -9.02 15.14 8.56
CA MET A 133 -10.09 14.15 8.56
C MET A 133 -11.17 14.48 9.60
N ALA A 134 -10.76 14.88 10.79
CA ALA A 134 -11.70 15.26 11.85
C ALA A 134 -12.53 16.49 11.45
N LYS A 135 -11.90 17.46 10.80
CA LYS A 135 -12.54 18.71 10.42
C LYS A 135 -13.59 18.52 9.33
N HIS A 136 -13.37 17.55 8.44
CA HIS A 136 -14.23 17.34 7.27
C HIS A 136 -15.09 16.09 7.37
N ARG A 137 -15.26 15.60 8.58
CA ARG A 137 -16.07 14.41 8.83
C ARG A 137 -17.56 14.70 8.80
#